data_9df6623c4338d21272b7bbf37de492ca
#
_entry.id   9df6623c4338d21272b7bbf37de492ca
#
_cell.length_a   1.000
_cell.length_b   1.000
_cell.length_c   1.000
_cell.angle_alpha   90.00
_cell.angle_beta   90.00
_cell.angle_gamma   90.00
#
_symmetry.space_group_name_H-M   'P 1'
#
loop_
_entity.id
_entity.type
_entity.pdbx_description
1 polymer ?
#
loop_
_entity_poly.entity_id
_entity_poly.type
_entity_poly.pdbx_seq_one_letter_code
_entity_poly.pdbx_strand_id
1 'polypeptide(L)'
;MGDVSSIMPAVHPYGAGAVGTGHGMDYYIADPERACIAPAKCLLLMADRLLSDNAALAKKVLAESKPRFASKEEYIKALEDLNMTKEAVVRKEDGTVVLDFLKE
;
A
#
# COMPACT_ATOMS: atom_id res chain seq x y z
N MET A 1 -0.99 1.15 0.31
CA MET A 1 -2.04 0.13 0.63
C MET A 1 -1.65 -1.27 0.16
N GLY A 2 -0.88 -1.41 -0.94
CA GLY A 2 -0.44 -2.72 -1.44
C GLY A 2 0.26 -3.59 -0.40
N ASP A 3 1.18 -3.03 0.35
CA ASP A 3 1.93 -3.74 1.39
C ASP A 3 1.01 -4.29 2.49
N VAL A 4 0.09 -3.44 2.99
CA VAL A 4 -0.89 -3.86 4.01
C VAL A 4 -1.81 -4.96 3.48
N SER A 5 -2.34 -4.80 2.27
CA SER A 5 -3.24 -5.79 1.65
C SER A 5 -2.55 -7.11 1.30
N SER A 6 -1.22 -7.12 1.27
CA SER A 6 -0.42 -8.34 1.04
C SER A 6 -0.41 -9.29 2.24
N ILE A 7 -0.67 -8.78 3.44
CA ILE A 7 -0.62 -9.55 4.70
C ILE A 7 -1.96 -9.60 5.44
N MET A 8 -2.91 -8.71 5.10
CA MET A 8 -4.23 -8.69 5.75
C MET A 8 -5.28 -8.07 4.83
N PRO A 9 -6.58 -8.37 5.05
CA PRO A 9 -7.65 -7.70 4.33
C PRO A 9 -7.59 -6.20 4.55
N ALA A 10 -7.62 -5.43 3.46
CA ALA A 10 -7.61 -3.98 3.51
C ALA A 10 -8.55 -3.40 2.46
N VAL A 11 -9.13 -2.25 2.78
CA VAL A 11 -9.96 -1.48 1.86
C VAL A 11 -9.52 -0.02 1.91
N HIS A 12 -9.47 0.62 0.75
CA HIS A 12 -9.09 2.01 0.61
C HIS A 12 -10.07 2.71 -0.33
N PRO A 13 -11.21 3.18 0.18
CA PRO A 13 -12.18 3.91 -0.64
C PRO A 13 -11.61 5.27 -1.08
N TYR A 14 -11.93 5.65 -2.30
CA TYR A 14 -11.60 6.97 -2.83
C TYR A 14 -12.83 7.87 -2.75
N GLY A 15 -12.63 9.13 -2.37
CA GLY A 15 -13.61 10.20 -2.43
C GLY A 15 -13.42 11.06 -3.68
N ALA A 16 -14.46 11.80 -4.03
CA ALA A 16 -14.41 12.88 -5.01
C ALA A 16 -14.31 14.23 -4.30
N GLY A 17 -14.27 15.34 -5.06
CA GLY A 17 -14.36 16.69 -4.51
C GLY A 17 -13.03 17.47 -4.52
N ALA A 18 -11.94 16.86 -4.97
CA ALA A 18 -10.72 17.55 -5.32
C ALA A 18 -10.67 17.78 -6.83
N VAL A 19 -9.96 18.83 -7.24
CA VAL A 19 -9.68 19.20 -8.63
C VAL A 19 -8.20 19.53 -8.83
N GLY A 20 -7.75 19.60 -10.06
CA GLY A 20 -6.34 19.81 -10.41
C GLY A 20 -5.61 18.53 -10.75
N THR A 21 -4.32 18.66 -10.97
CA THR A 21 -3.44 17.55 -11.34
C THR A 21 -3.04 16.77 -10.10
N GLY A 22 -3.26 15.45 -10.07
CA GLY A 22 -2.81 14.61 -8.97
C GLY A 22 -1.31 14.80 -8.67
N HIS A 23 -0.95 15.13 -7.43
CA HIS A 23 0.39 15.54 -7.00
C HIS A 23 0.91 16.86 -7.62
N GLY A 24 0.08 17.60 -8.34
CA GLY A 24 0.43 18.93 -8.86
C GLY A 24 0.22 20.04 -7.83
N MET A 25 0.81 21.19 -8.07
CA MET A 25 0.64 22.39 -7.22
C MET A 25 -0.75 23.02 -7.36
N ASP A 26 -1.47 22.68 -8.40
CA ASP A 26 -2.84 23.10 -8.71
C ASP A 26 -3.91 22.20 -8.07
N TYR A 27 -3.49 21.15 -7.31
CA TYR A 27 -4.40 20.24 -6.65
C TYR A 27 -4.97 20.85 -5.37
N TYR A 28 -6.29 20.97 -5.29
CA TYR A 28 -6.97 21.48 -4.11
C TYR A 28 -8.35 20.86 -3.92
N ILE A 29 -8.91 20.98 -2.71
CA ILE A 29 -10.27 20.56 -2.38
C ILE A 29 -11.25 21.65 -2.84
N ALA A 30 -12.02 21.35 -3.89
CA ALA A 30 -13.05 22.24 -4.41
C ALA A 30 -14.42 22.04 -3.74
N ASP A 31 -14.71 20.82 -3.29
CA ASP A 31 -15.94 20.44 -2.61
C ASP A 31 -15.62 19.69 -1.30
N PRO A 32 -15.57 20.37 -0.15
CA PRO A 32 -15.25 19.75 1.13
C PRO A 32 -16.26 18.69 1.58
N GLU A 33 -17.55 18.82 1.21
CA GLU A 33 -18.57 17.82 1.54
C GLU A 33 -18.24 16.48 0.88
N ARG A 34 -17.89 16.49 -0.40
CA ARG A 34 -17.52 15.27 -1.13
C ARG A 34 -16.12 14.77 -0.80
N ALA A 35 -15.19 15.68 -0.54
CA ALA A 35 -13.79 15.29 -0.31
C ALA A 35 -13.51 14.84 1.13
N CYS A 36 -14.22 15.36 2.10
CA CYS A 36 -13.95 15.11 3.51
C CYS A 36 -15.12 14.44 4.22
N ILE A 37 -16.33 15.02 4.14
CA ILE A 37 -17.47 14.56 4.92
C ILE A 37 -18.01 13.21 4.39
N ALA A 38 -18.18 13.08 3.09
CA ALA A 38 -18.68 11.84 2.50
C ALA A 38 -17.74 10.65 2.74
N PRO A 39 -16.41 10.74 2.55
CA PRO A 39 -15.48 9.68 2.92
C PRO A 39 -15.48 9.38 4.42
N ALA A 40 -15.58 10.38 5.29
CA ALA A 40 -15.65 10.15 6.73
C ALA A 40 -16.91 9.36 7.11
N LYS A 41 -18.06 9.72 6.56
CA LYS A 41 -19.33 8.97 6.73
C LYS A 41 -19.20 7.54 6.20
N CYS A 42 -18.54 7.35 5.04
CA CYS A 42 -18.30 6.03 4.47
C CYS A 42 -17.46 5.16 5.41
N LEU A 43 -16.35 5.67 5.92
CA LEU A 43 -15.50 4.95 6.86
C LEU A 43 -16.23 4.60 8.16
N LEU A 44 -17.05 5.52 8.69
CA LEU A 44 -17.86 5.26 9.88
C LEU A 44 -18.87 4.14 9.65
N LEU A 45 -19.60 4.18 8.51
CA LEU A 45 -20.55 3.13 8.17
C LEU A 45 -19.88 1.79 7.93
N MET A 46 -18.69 1.77 7.34
CA MET A 46 -17.90 0.55 7.18
C MET A 46 -17.47 -0.02 8.52
N ALA A 47 -16.99 0.82 9.44
CA ALA A 47 -16.62 0.41 10.79
C ALA A 47 -17.83 -0.14 11.56
N ASP A 48 -18.94 0.56 11.53
CA ASP A 48 -20.21 0.12 12.13
C ASP A 48 -20.62 -1.25 11.57
N ARG A 49 -20.64 -1.40 10.24
CA ARG A 49 -21.03 -2.64 9.59
C ARG A 49 -20.10 -3.82 9.92
N LEU A 50 -18.81 -3.57 10.03
CA LEU A 50 -17.84 -4.61 10.36
C LEU A 50 -17.90 -5.04 11.83
N LEU A 51 -18.20 -4.08 12.73
CA LEU A 51 -18.18 -4.32 14.19
C LEU A 51 -19.52 -4.70 14.78
N SER A 52 -20.64 -4.46 14.07
CA SER A 52 -21.97 -4.88 14.49
C SER A 52 -22.06 -6.40 14.66
N ASP A 53 -23.06 -6.86 15.41
CA ASP A 53 -23.34 -8.27 15.66
C ASP A 53 -22.10 -9.04 16.20
N ASN A 54 -21.45 -8.46 17.22
CA ASN A 54 -20.22 -9.05 17.79
C ASN A 54 -19.12 -9.25 16.73
N ALA A 55 -19.00 -8.30 15.80
CA ALA A 55 -18.05 -8.30 14.69
C ALA A 55 -18.17 -9.53 13.76
N ALA A 56 -19.38 -10.03 13.55
CA ALA A 56 -19.61 -11.23 12.75
C ALA A 56 -19.06 -11.08 11.32
N LEU A 57 -19.29 -9.92 10.69
CA LEU A 57 -18.79 -9.65 9.35
C LEU A 57 -17.26 -9.55 9.31
N ALA A 58 -16.63 -8.88 10.28
CA ALA A 58 -15.16 -8.78 10.34
C ALA A 58 -14.54 -10.18 10.55
N LYS A 59 -15.09 -11.00 11.42
CA LYS A 59 -14.64 -12.38 11.62
C LYS A 59 -14.77 -13.22 10.34
N LYS A 60 -15.86 -13.06 9.60
CA LYS A 60 -16.06 -13.73 8.31
C LYS A 60 -15.01 -13.28 7.29
N VAL A 61 -14.76 -11.97 7.16
CA VAL A 61 -13.74 -11.43 6.25
C VAL A 61 -12.37 -12.00 6.58
N LEU A 62 -12.00 -12.05 7.86
CA LEU A 62 -10.71 -12.63 8.29
C LEU A 62 -10.61 -14.13 7.97
N ALA A 63 -11.68 -14.89 8.18
CA ALA A 63 -11.70 -16.32 7.93
C ALA A 63 -11.63 -16.68 6.43
N GLU A 64 -12.24 -15.85 5.57
CA GLU A 64 -12.27 -16.08 4.12
C GLU A 64 -11.09 -15.41 3.39
N SER A 65 -10.34 -14.55 4.06
CA SER A 65 -9.21 -13.84 3.49
C SER A 65 -8.07 -14.79 3.14
N LYS A 66 -7.48 -14.56 1.96
CA LYS A 66 -6.29 -15.28 1.49
C LYS A 66 -5.20 -14.25 1.15
N PRO A 67 -4.50 -13.71 2.15
CA PRO A 67 -3.41 -12.77 1.90
C PRO A 67 -2.30 -13.46 1.10
N ARG A 68 -1.50 -12.66 0.39
CA ARG A 68 -0.38 -13.16 -0.41
C ARG A 68 0.72 -13.77 0.46
N PHE A 69 0.95 -13.20 1.65
CA PHE A 69 1.92 -13.68 2.64
C PHE A 69 1.19 -14.07 3.91
N ALA A 70 1.60 -15.15 4.53
CA ALA A 70 0.98 -15.68 5.73
C ALA A 70 1.31 -14.84 6.98
N SER A 71 2.42 -14.07 6.95
CA SER A 71 2.84 -13.23 8.06
C SER A 71 3.60 -11.99 7.57
N LYS A 72 3.78 -11.03 8.47
CA LYS A 72 4.63 -9.85 8.26
C LYS A 72 6.08 -10.26 8.02
N GLU A 73 6.57 -11.25 8.73
CA GLU A 73 7.94 -11.75 8.63
C GLU A 73 8.22 -12.34 7.25
N GLU A 74 7.27 -13.11 6.71
CA GLU A 74 7.35 -13.65 5.35
C GLU A 74 7.37 -12.54 4.31
N TYR A 75 6.54 -11.51 4.48
CA TYR A 75 6.52 -10.35 3.62
C TYR A 75 7.86 -9.59 3.66
N ILE A 76 8.40 -9.30 4.86
CA ILE A 76 9.70 -8.61 5.01
C ILE A 76 10.81 -9.42 4.35
N LYS A 77 10.85 -10.72 4.57
CA LYS A 77 11.84 -11.60 3.93
C LYS A 77 11.74 -11.54 2.40
N ALA A 78 10.53 -11.57 1.85
CA ALA A 78 10.35 -11.45 0.40
C ALA A 78 10.84 -10.10 -0.15
N LEU A 79 10.69 -9.01 0.62
CA LEU A 79 11.24 -7.70 0.25
C LEU A 79 12.77 -7.68 0.32
N GLU A 80 13.37 -8.28 1.35
CA GLU A 80 14.82 -8.40 1.48
C GLU A 80 15.41 -9.22 0.32
N ASP A 81 14.76 -10.32 -0.07
CA ASP A 81 15.16 -11.15 -1.19
C ASP A 81 15.09 -10.40 -2.54
N LEU A 82 14.17 -9.42 -2.67
CA LEU A 82 14.04 -8.58 -3.86
C LEU A 82 15.02 -7.39 -3.85
N ASN A 83 15.37 -6.89 -2.67
CA ASN A 83 16.26 -5.75 -2.51
C ASN A 83 17.72 -6.22 -2.53
N MET A 84 18.35 -6.09 -3.68
CA MET A 84 19.78 -6.32 -3.79
C MET A 84 20.52 -5.02 -3.58
N THR A 85 21.42 -5.01 -2.59
CA THR A 85 22.42 -3.96 -2.45
C THR A 85 23.73 -4.47 -3.03
N LYS A 86 24.22 -3.83 -4.09
CA LYS A 86 25.52 -4.14 -4.69
C LYS A 86 26.25 -2.86 -5.07
N GLU A 87 27.53 -2.94 -5.17
CA GLU A 87 28.34 -1.84 -5.68
C GLU A 87 28.06 -1.70 -7.18
N ALA A 88 27.40 -0.60 -7.57
CA ALA A 88 27.02 -0.36 -8.98
C ALA A 88 28.21 0.07 -9.84
N VAL A 89 29.28 0.58 -9.21
CA VAL A 89 30.51 1.04 -9.87
C VAL A 89 31.69 0.27 -9.29
N VAL A 90 32.18 -0.69 -10.01
CA VAL A 90 33.33 -1.50 -9.59
C VAL A 90 34.57 -1.00 -10.32
N ARG A 91 35.61 -0.59 -9.56
CA ARG A 91 36.93 -0.25 -10.08
C ARG A 91 37.85 -1.46 -9.98
N LYS A 92 38.33 -1.91 -11.12
CA LYS A 92 39.28 -3.02 -11.17
C LYS A 92 40.73 -2.51 -10.97
N GLU A 93 41.63 -3.41 -10.61
CA GLU A 93 43.05 -3.11 -10.37
C GLU A 93 43.76 -2.55 -11.61
N ASP A 94 43.29 -2.90 -12.82
CA ASP A 94 43.79 -2.39 -14.10
C ASP A 94 43.32 -0.98 -14.45
N GLY A 95 42.56 -0.33 -13.54
CA GLY A 95 41.97 0.99 -13.74
C GLY A 95 40.65 1.02 -14.51
N THR A 96 40.16 -0.14 -14.98
CA THR A 96 38.89 -0.23 -15.66
C THR A 96 37.74 0.02 -14.68
N VAL A 97 36.72 0.78 -15.12
CA VAL A 97 35.47 1.00 -14.38
C VAL A 97 34.37 0.20 -15.03
N VAL A 98 33.75 -0.69 -14.26
CA VAL A 98 32.59 -1.48 -14.69
C VAL A 98 31.34 -0.97 -13.99
N LEU A 99 30.31 -0.71 -14.76
CA LEU A 99 28.97 -0.38 -14.25
C LEU A 99 28.14 -1.67 -14.20
N ASP A 100 27.91 -2.19 -13.01
CA ASP A 100 27.20 -3.45 -12.80
C ASP A 100 25.76 -3.19 -12.35
N PHE A 101 24.93 -2.73 -13.27
CA PHE A 101 23.52 -2.45 -13.00
C PHE A 101 22.60 -3.64 -13.23
N LEU A 102 23.04 -4.62 -14.00
CA LEU A 102 22.24 -5.77 -14.36
C LEU A 102 22.86 -7.03 -13.77
N LYS A 103 22.04 -7.83 -13.11
CA LYS A 103 22.35 -9.23 -12.87
C LYS A 103 21.64 -10.02 -13.97
N GLU A 104 22.42 -10.76 -14.72
CA GLU A 104 21.87 -11.88 -15.46
C GLU A 104 21.43 -12.99 -14.51
#